data_3335d1df070dfb480dfc3939daeae245
#
_entry.id   3335d1df070dfb480dfc3939daeae245
#
_cell.length_a   1.000
_cell.length_b   1.000
_cell.length_c   1.000
_cell.angle_alpha   90.00
_cell.angle_beta   90.00
_cell.angle_gamma   90.00
#
_symmetry.space_group_name_H-M   'P 1'
#
loop_
_entity.id
_entity.type
_entity.pdbx_description
1 polymer ?
#
loop_
_entity_poly.entity_id
_entity_poly.type
_entity_poly.pdbx_seq_one_letter_code
_entity_poly.pdbx_strand_id
1 'polypeptide(L)'
;MAHPSFADAMRRIVSGEKSGRSLIILDGPPSGEMGDPGLGGLYEIWHEALGDKLDPNDFNDRGEIEPALAPDKGKVKVRWFVIEPPPDGAPPEAMKQGARARFSQFHAEDHLRDQDRHPAMHQTDTLDIICLLKGEASLIVDDGETRLKPGQIVIQRGVSHAWTAHGGPALLLAVLIDRDMA
;
A
#
# COMPACT_ATOMS: atom_id res chain seq x y z
N MET A 1 -6.89 13.05 1.84
CA MET A 1 -8.33 12.63 2.04
C MET A 1 -8.46 11.15 1.67
N ALA A 2 -9.38 10.41 2.30
CA ALA A 2 -9.61 9.01 1.93
C ALA A 2 -10.18 8.88 0.50
N HIS A 3 -9.94 7.72 -0.14
CA HIS A 3 -10.51 7.43 -1.46
C HIS A 3 -12.04 7.46 -1.41
N PRO A 4 -12.74 8.13 -2.36
CA PRO A 4 -14.20 8.34 -2.28
C PRO A 4 -15.02 7.07 -2.07
N SER A 5 -14.65 5.97 -2.75
CA SER A 5 -15.35 4.67 -2.61
C SER A 5 -15.15 3.98 -1.25
N PHE A 6 -14.18 4.43 -0.45
CA PHE A 6 -13.77 3.76 0.80
C PHE A 6 -13.60 4.71 1.99
N ALA A 7 -14.12 5.94 1.89
CA ALA A 7 -13.96 6.97 2.94
C ALA A 7 -14.35 6.46 4.33
N ASP A 8 -15.48 5.74 4.44
CA ASP A 8 -15.96 5.18 5.70
C ASP A 8 -15.07 4.03 6.25
N ALA A 9 -14.28 3.39 5.38
CA ALA A 9 -13.39 2.30 5.77
C ALA A 9 -11.97 2.78 6.10
N MET A 10 -11.59 3.96 5.64
CA MET A 10 -10.25 4.52 5.82
C MET A 10 -10.20 5.43 7.06
N ARG A 11 -10.60 4.91 8.21
CA ARG A 11 -10.46 5.56 9.51
C ARG A 11 -9.35 4.90 10.28
N ARG A 12 -8.37 5.67 10.73
CA ARG A 12 -7.31 5.21 11.63
C ARG A 12 -7.48 5.83 13.01
N ILE A 13 -7.11 5.08 14.02
CA ILE A 13 -7.13 5.50 15.42
C ILE A 13 -5.74 5.24 15.96
N VAL A 14 -5.11 6.25 16.54
CA VAL A 14 -3.80 6.14 17.18
C VAL A 14 -3.96 6.43 18.67
N SER A 15 -3.41 5.57 19.50
CA SER A 15 -3.37 5.73 20.94
C SER A 15 -1.98 6.17 21.40
N GLY A 16 -1.94 6.89 22.52
CA GLY A 16 -0.72 7.30 23.19
C GLY A 16 -0.91 7.36 24.69
N GLU A 17 0.03 7.99 25.38
CA GLU A 17 -0.01 8.15 26.82
C GLU A 17 0.26 9.61 27.23
N LYS A 18 -0.42 10.09 28.25
CA LYS A 18 -0.13 11.37 28.91
C LYS A 18 -0.29 11.22 30.40
N SER A 19 0.77 11.54 31.13
CA SER A 19 0.79 11.47 32.62
C SER A 19 0.37 10.09 33.16
N GLY A 20 0.86 9.01 32.55
CA GLY A 20 0.58 7.63 32.95
C GLY A 20 -0.82 7.13 32.57
N ARG A 21 -1.54 7.81 31.70
CA ARG A 21 -2.88 7.41 31.25
C ARG A 21 -2.94 7.32 29.73
N SER A 22 -3.42 6.20 29.22
CA SER A 22 -3.64 6.01 27.79
C SER A 22 -4.81 6.86 27.30
N LEU A 23 -4.69 7.37 26.07
CA LEU A 23 -5.71 8.17 25.42
C LEU A 23 -5.66 7.96 23.90
N ILE A 24 -6.72 8.38 23.23
CA ILE A 24 -6.72 8.51 21.76
C ILE A 24 -6.05 9.85 21.43
N ILE A 25 -4.97 9.80 20.64
CA ILE A 25 -4.23 11.00 20.20
C ILE A 25 -4.60 11.41 18.78
N LEU A 26 -5.10 10.46 18.00
CA LEU A 26 -5.55 10.71 16.64
C LEU A 26 -6.72 9.79 16.30
N ASP A 27 -7.74 10.36 15.64
CA ASP A 27 -8.91 9.63 15.13
C ASP A 27 -9.36 10.31 13.84
N GLY A 28 -9.16 9.67 12.69
CA GLY A 28 -9.48 10.29 11.41
C GLY A 28 -8.99 9.51 10.19
N PRO A 29 -9.01 10.16 9.02
CA PRO A 29 -8.55 9.58 7.77
C PRO A 29 -7.01 9.45 7.73
N PRO A 30 -6.43 8.85 6.67
CA PRO A 30 -4.99 8.90 6.41
C PRO A 30 -4.52 10.35 6.24
N SER A 31 -3.26 10.66 6.58
CA SER A 31 -2.67 12.00 6.45
C SER A 31 -1.78 12.12 5.22
N GLY A 32 -1.00 11.10 4.90
CA GLY A 32 -0.24 11.03 3.65
C GLY A 32 -1.06 10.33 2.57
N GLU A 33 -1.19 10.97 1.41
CA GLU A 33 -1.93 10.37 0.29
C GLU A 33 -1.32 10.71 -1.05
N MET A 34 -1.36 9.76 -1.96
CA MET A 34 -1.09 9.96 -3.38
C MET A 34 -2.01 9.05 -4.17
N GLY A 35 -2.99 9.64 -4.85
CA GLY A 35 -3.96 8.89 -5.63
C GLY A 35 -4.87 9.80 -6.41
N ASP A 36 -5.42 9.24 -7.48
CA ASP A 36 -6.43 9.87 -8.31
C ASP A 36 -7.65 8.97 -8.42
N PRO A 37 -8.87 9.52 -8.37
CA PRO A 37 -10.08 8.76 -8.67
C PRO A 37 -9.97 8.06 -10.02
N GLY A 38 -10.23 6.74 -10.05
CA GLY A 38 -10.11 5.91 -11.26
C GLY A 38 -8.70 5.38 -11.55
N LEU A 39 -7.68 5.76 -10.78
CA LEU A 39 -6.31 5.22 -10.89
C LEU A 39 -5.83 4.52 -9.61
N GLY A 40 -6.63 4.57 -8.54
CA GLY A 40 -6.26 4.04 -7.24
C GLY A 40 -5.28 4.95 -6.48
N GLY A 41 -4.62 4.44 -5.44
CA GLY A 41 -3.70 5.27 -4.66
C GLY A 41 -3.10 4.60 -3.44
N LEU A 42 -2.14 5.30 -2.85
CA LEU A 42 -1.48 4.98 -1.59
C LEU A 42 -1.97 5.95 -0.51
N TYR A 43 -2.29 5.45 0.67
CA TYR A 43 -2.87 6.20 1.78
C TYR A 43 -2.15 5.80 3.06
N GLU A 44 -1.27 6.64 3.54
CA GLU A 44 -0.35 6.33 4.62
C GLU A 44 -1.07 6.36 5.99
N ILE A 45 -0.92 5.30 6.75
CA ILE A 45 -1.49 5.15 8.10
C ILE A 45 -0.44 5.48 9.14
N TRP A 46 0.75 4.87 9.03
CA TRP A 46 1.82 4.94 10.01
C TRP A 46 3.15 4.51 9.44
N HIS A 47 4.24 5.07 9.94
CA HIS A 47 5.58 4.50 9.77
C HIS A 47 6.34 4.53 11.09
N GLU A 48 7.27 3.58 11.26
CA GLU A 48 8.07 3.46 12.49
C GLU A 48 9.45 2.88 12.17
N ALA A 49 10.46 3.31 12.92
CA ALA A 49 11.79 2.69 12.87
C ALA A 49 11.79 1.37 13.67
N LEU A 50 12.32 0.31 13.08
CA LEU A 50 12.31 -1.04 13.69
C LEU A 50 13.28 -1.18 14.88
N GLY A 51 14.29 -0.34 14.94
CA GLY A 51 15.33 -0.40 15.99
C GLY A 51 15.12 0.54 17.18
N ASP A 52 14.18 1.47 17.07
CA ASP A 52 13.94 2.48 18.08
C ASP A 52 13.02 1.96 19.20
N LYS A 53 13.08 2.62 20.35
CA LYS A 53 12.13 2.37 21.42
C LYS A 53 10.84 3.13 21.12
N LEU A 54 9.71 2.48 21.32
CA LEU A 54 8.41 3.15 21.25
C LEU A 54 8.28 4.17 22.39
N ASP A 55 7.94 5.40 22.03
CA ASP A 55 7.58 6.43 22.98
C ASP A 55 6.06 6.70 22.93
N PRO A 56 5.29 6.23 23.92
CA PRO A 56 3.85 6.44 23.93
C PRO A 56 3.46 7.91 24.18
N ASN A 57 4.41 8.78 24.57
CA ASN A 57 4.20 10.22 24.75
C ASN A 57 4.55 11.03 23.50
N ASP A 58 5.01 10.41 22.43
CA ASP A 58 5.17 11.06 21.13
C ASP A 58 3.78 11.19 20.47
N PHE A 59 3.32 12.43 20.26
CA PHE A 59 2.02 12.74 19.67
C PHE A 59 2.12 13.16 18.20
N ASN A 60 3.28 13.01 17.58
CA ASN A 60 3.45 13.28 16.16
C ASN A 60 2.64 12.29 15.31
N ASP A 61 2.00 12.81 14.29
CA ASP A 61 1.34 11.98 13.29
C ASP A 61 2.37 11.37 12.34
N ARG A 62 2.71 10.10 12.58
CA ARG A 62 3.67 9.37 11.74
C ARG A 62 3.07 8.82 10.44
N GLY A 63 1.82 9.13 10.11
CA GLY A 63 1.22 8.93 8.81
C GLY A 63 1.33 10.15 7.88
N GLU A 64 1.76 11.32 8.41
CA GLU A 64 2.00 12.53 7.61
C GLU A 64 3.36 12.45 6.91
N ILE A 65 3.43 11.56 5.91
CA ILE A 65 4.61 11.33 5.08
C ILE A 65 4.24 11.38 3.61
N GLU A 66 5.21 11.72 2.77
CA GLU A 66 5.05 11.58 1.33
C GLU A 66 4.96 10.10 0.95
N PRO A 67 3.90 9.67 0.23
CA PRO A 67 3.77 8.28 -0.18
C PRO A 67 4.89 7.87 -1.14
N ALA A 68 5.60 6.81 -0.77
CA ALA A 68 6.58 6.13 -1.59
C ALA A 68 6.31 4.63 -1.60
N LEU A 69 6.70 3.90 -2.64
CA LEU A 69 6.34 2.49 -2.81
C LEU A 69 6.79 1.63 -1.60
N ALA A 70 8.05 1.71 -1.23
CA ALA A 70 8.64 0.97 -0.12
C ALA A 70 8.81 1.83 1.15
N PRO A 71 8.97 1.24 2.34
CA PRO A 71 9.47 1.95 3.51
C PRO A 71 10.95 2.32 3.32
N ASP A 72 11.42 3.33 4.05
CA ASP A 72 12.84 3.58 4.17
C ASP A 72 13.56 2.42 4.87
N LYS A 73 14.89 2.38 4.72
CA LYS A 73 15.75 1.38 5.36
C LYS A 73 15.57 1.34 6.89
N GLY A 74 15.38 0.15 7.43
CA GLY A 74 15.17 -0.08 8.85
C GLY A 74 13.81 0.34 9.38
N LYS A 75 12.83 0.61 8.52
CA LYS A 75 11.48 1.02 8.93
C LYS A 75 10.40 0.00 8.57
N VAL A 76 9.28 0.13 9.24
CA VAL A 76 7.99 -0.47 8.86
C VAL A 76 7.06 0.64 8.39
N LYS A 77 6.23 0.34 7.42
CA LYS A 77 5.19 1.22 6.90
C LYS A 77 3.85 0.50 6.89
N VAL A 78 2.82 1.17 7.37
CA VAL A 78 1.44 0.69 7.34
C VAL A 78 0.63 1.63 6.47
N ARG A 79 -0.09 1.08 5.50
CA ARG A 79 -0.91 1.86 4.57
C ARG A 79 -2.16 1.14 4.13
N TRP A 80 -3.12 1.90 3.69
CA TRP A 80 -4.09 1.40 2.72
C TRP A 80 -3.58 1.66 1.32
N PHE A 81 -3.91 0.78 0.39
CA PHE A 81 -3.80 1.07 -1.02
C PHE A 81 -5.06 0.64 -1.75
N VAL A 82 -5.40 1.42 -2.77
CA VAL A 82 -6.54 1.15 -3.65
C VAL A 82 -6.02 0.81 -5.02
N ILE A 83 -6.53 -0.26 -5.57
CA ILE A 83 -6.32 -0.63 -6.97
C ILE A 83 -7.65 -0.52 -7.71
N GLU A 84 -7.59 0.04 -8.91
CA GLU A 84 -8.71 0.12 -9.83
C GLU A 84 -8.65 -1.02 -10.84
N PRO A 85 -9.78 -1.48 -11.37
CA PRO A 85 -9.75 -2.41 -12.48
C PRO A 85 -9.08 -1.76 -13.70
N PRO A 86 -8.38 -2.54 -14.54
CA PRO A 86 -7.80 -2.01 -15.76
C PRO A 86 -8.90 -1.43 -16.67
N PRO A 87 -8.63 -0.32 -17.38
CA PRO A 87 -9.60 0.25 -18.32
C PRO A 87 -9.95 -0.74 -19.43
N ASP A 88 -11.23 -0.89 -19.74
CA ASP A 88 -11.70 -1.77 -20.80
C ASP A 88 -11.07 -1.41 -22.15
N GLY A 89 -10.48 -2.42 -22.81
CA GLY A 89 -9.92 -2.26 -24.15
C GLY A 89 -8.66 -1.40 -24.25
N ALA A 90 -8.02 -1.06 -23.13
CA ALA A 90 -6.78 -0.29 -23.12
C ALA A 90 -5.66 -1.08 -23.84
N PRO A 91 -4.93 -0.46 -24.80
CA PRO A 91 -3.79 -1.10 -25.45
C PRO A 91 -2.69 -1.47 -24.43
N PRO A 92 -2.04 -2.65 -24.58
CA PRO A 92 -0.99 -3.07 -23.64
C PRO A 92 0.11 -2.02 -23.42
N GLU A 93 0.57 -1.36 -24.47
CA GLU A 93 1.60 -0.33 -24.37
C GLU A 93 1.14 0.92 -23.60
N ALA A 94 -0.14 1.31 -23.74
CA ALA A 94 -0.69 2.41 -22.94
C ALA A 94 -0.76 2.04 -21.45
N MET A 95 -1.08 0.79 -21.13
CA MET A 95 -1.07 0.29 -19.76
C MET A 95 0.34 0.27 -19.17
N LYS A 96 1.36 -0.15 -19.91
CA LYS A 96 2.76 -0.10 -19.48
C LYS A 96 3.22 1.33 -19.23
N GLN A 97 2.90 2.26 -20.12
CA GLN A 97 3.21 3.68 -19.97
C GLN A 97 2.51 4.28 -18.72
N GLY A 98 1.24 3.95 -18.53
CA GLY A 98 0.48 4.36 -17.34
C GLY A 98 1.10 3.83 -16.04
N ALA A 99 1.50 2.56 -16.02
CA ALA A 99 2.19 1.96 -14.88
C ALA A 99 3.52 2.66 -14.59
N ARG A 100 4.36 2.91 -15.62
CA ARG A 100 5.63 3.65 -15.46
C ARG A 100 5.40 5.04 -14.89
N ALA A 101 4.45 5.80 -15.43
CA ALA A 101 4.11 7.14 -14.94
C ALA A 101 3.65 7.08 -13.47
N ARG A 102 2.89 6.05 -13.09
CA ARG A 102 2.43 5.85 -11.72
C ARG A 102 3.59 5.53 -10.77
N PHE A 103 4.48 4.63 -11.17
CA PHE A 103 5.65 4.27 -10.36
C PHE A 103 6.63 5.44 -10.24
N SER A 104 6.76 6.29 -11.27
CA SER A 104 7.53 7.54 -11.20
C SER A 104 7.02 8.48 -10.10
N GLN A 105 5.71 8.61 -9.95
CA GLN A 105 5.12 9.41 -8.87
C GLN A 105 5.48 8.89 -7.47
N PHE A 106 5.76 7.60 -7.34
CA PHE A 106 6.17 6.95 -6.09
C PHE A 106 7.69 6.82 -5.94
N HIS A 107 8.48 7.44 -6.83
CA HIS A 107 9.93 7.31 -6.92
C HIS A 107 10.37 5.83 -6.99
N ALA A 108 9.69 5.03 -7.80
CA ALA A 108 9.77 3.58 -7.78
C ALA A 108 9.91 2.92 -9.16
N GLU A 109 10.34 3.66 -10.19
CA GLU A 109 10.52 3.11 -11.55
C GLU A 109 11.51 1.94 -11.55
N ASP A 110 12.55 2.00 -10.74
CA ASP A 110 13.57 0.97 -10.62
C ASP A 110 13.05 -0.33 -9.98
N HIS A 111 11.87 -0.28 -9.36
CA HIS A 111 11.20 -1.45 -8.81
C HIS A 111 10.41 -2.25 -9.85
N LEU A 112 10.11 -1.67 -11.02
CA LEU A 112 9.38 -2.37 -12.09
C LEU A 112 10.17 -3.59 -12.58
N ARG A 113 9.42 -4.65 -12.90
CA ARG A 113 9.94 -5.95 -13.37
C ARG A 113 9.30 -6.31 -14.70
N ASP A 114 9.05 -7.59 -14.96
CA ASP A 114 8.51 -8.09 -16.23
C ASP A 114 7.12 -7.51 -16.56
N GLN A 115 7.12 -6.37 -17.28
CA GLN A 115 5.89 -5.70 -17.71
C GLN A 115 5.15 -6.47 -18.83
N ASP A 116 5.71 -7.53 -19.40
CA ASP A 116 4.98 -8.39 -20.34
C ASP A 116 4.06 -9.35 -19.58
N ARG A 117 4.43 -9.75 -18.36
CA ARG A 117 3.57 -10.53 -17.46
C ARG A 117 2.38 -9.70 -16.96
N HIS A 118 2.65 -8.48 -16.46
CA HIS A 118 1.63 -7.51 -16.07
C HIS A 118 2.25 -6.10 -16.04
N PRO A 119 1.56 -5.04 -16.51
CA PRO A 119 2.13 -3.69 -16.60
C PRO A 119 2.73 -3.15 -15.31
N ALA A 120 2.18 -3.53 -14.17
CA ALA A 120 2.60 -3.08 -12.84
C ALA A 120 3.38 -4.15 -12.06
N MET A 121 4.01 -5.12 -12.74
CA MET A 121 4.93 -6.05 -12.05
C MET A 121 6.06 -5.28 -11.39
N HIS A 122 6.28 -5.50 -10.10
CA HIS A 122 7.30 -4.80 -9.33
C HIS A 122 7.81 -5.67 -8.18
N GLN A 123 8.93 -5.26 -7.61
CA GLN A 123 9.57 -5.94 -6.49
C GLN A 123 10.16 -4.92 -5.52
N THR A 124 10.01 -5.16 -4.24
CA THR A 124 10.59 -4.38 -3.14
C THR A 124 11.36 -5.30 -2.18
N ASP A 125 12.38 -4.78 -1.51
CA ASP A 125 13.13 -5.51 -0.50
C ASP A 125 12.39 -5.45 0.84
N THR A 126 11.20 -6.06 0.86
CA THR A 126 10.29 -6.02 2.01
C THR A 126 9.67 -7.39 2.30
N LEU A 127 9.36 -7.59 3.58
CA LEU A 127 8.35 -8.57 3.98
C LEU A 127 7.02 -7.84 4.07
N ASP A 128 6.06 -8.23 3.23
CA ASP A 128 4.75 -7.59 3.21
C ASP A 128 3.67 -8.51 3.79
N ILE A 129 2.82 -7.95 4.62
CA ILE A 129 1.59 -8.57 5.11
C ILE A 129 0.44 -7.77 4.51
N ILE A 130 -0.28 -8.35 3.58
CA ILE A 130 -1.31 -7.66 2.81
C ILE A 130 -2.66 -8.34 3.04
N CYS A 131 -3.68 -7.58 3.43
CA CYS A 131 -5.04 -8.05 3.63
C CYS A 131 -5.99 -7.35 2.67
N LEU A 132 -6.76 -8.10 1.90
CA LEU A 132 -7.89 -7.54 1.14
C LEU A 132 -9.02 -7.20 2.11
N LEU A 133 -9.39 -5.93 2.17
CA LEU A 133 -10.45 -5.43 3.06
C LEU A 133 -11.80 -5.35 2.36
N LYS A 134 -11.84 -4.83 1.13
CA LYS A 134 -13.08 -4.66 0.33
C LYS A 134 -12.80 -4.86 -1.15
N GLY A 135 -13.83 -5.23 -1.89
CA GLY A 135 -13.75 -5.51 -3.32
C GLY A 135 -13.22 -6.92 -3.60
N GLU A 136 -12.74 -7.13 -4.81
CA GLU A 136 -12.11 -8.37 -5.26
C GLU A 136 -10.80 -8.04 -5.97
N ALA A 137 -9.74 -8.79 -5.69
CA ALA A 137 -8.44 -8.58 -6.29
C ALA A 137 -7.73 -9.90 -6.57
N SER A 138 -6.86 -9.91 -7.57
CA SER A 138 -5.88 -10.98 -7.81
C SER A 138 -4.48 -10.51 -7.45
N LEU A 139 -3.72 -11.38 -6.79
CA LEU A 139 -2.27 -11.34 -6.77
C LEU A 139 -1.74 -12.05 -8.01
N ILE A 140 -0.84 -11.41 -8.73
CA ILE A 140 -0.14 -11.94 -9.90
C ILE A 140 1.34 -12.06 -9.54
N VAL A 141 1.91 -13.23 -9.78
CA VAL A 141 3.35 -13.49 -9.69
C VAL A 141 3.85 -14.03 -11.03
N ASP A 142 5.17 -14.23 -11.18
CA ASP A 142 5.74 -14.69 -12.46
C ASP A 142 5.06 -15.96 -12.96
N ASP A 143 4.92 -16.99 -12.12
CA ASP A 143 4.38 -18.30 -12.48
C ASP A 143 2.99 -18.55 -11.86
N GLY A 144 2.14 -17.53 -11.76
CA GLY A 144 0.81 -17.78 -11.25
C GLY A 144 -0.03 -16.54 -10.97
N GLU A 145 -1.28 -16.83 -10.63
CA GLU A 145 -2.24 -15.82 -10.19
C GLU A 145 -3.21 -16.46 -9.19
N THR A 146 -3.60 -15.71 -8.19
CA THR A 146 -4.61 -16.15 -7.23
C THR A 146 -5.57 -15.02 -6.89
N ARG A 147 -6.87 -15.33 -6.88
CA ARG A 147 -7.93 -14.38 -6.54
C ARG A 147 -8.20 -14.39 -5.05
N LEU A 148 -8.33 -13.21 -4.46
CA LEU A 148 -8.61 -13.02 -3.04
C LEU A 148 -10.04 -12.52 -2.83
N LYS A 149 -10.56 -12.87 -1.66
CA LYS A 149 -11.79 -12.32 -1.08
C LYS A 149 -11.48 -11.50 0.19
N PRO A 150 -12.36 -10.57 0.59
CA PRO A 150 -12.17 -9.80 1.82
C PRO A 150 -11.85 -10.67 3.04
N GLY A 151 -10.88 -10.22 3.84
CA GLY A 151 -10.35 -10.93 5.00
C GLY A 151 -9.22 -11.93 4.71
N GLN A 152 -8.92 -12.22 3.44
CA GLN A 152 -7.78 -13.07 3.08
C GLN A 152 -6.48 -12.29 3.09
N ILE A 153 -5.40 -12.98 3.47
CA ILE A 153 -4.08 -12.41 3.70
C ILE A 153 -3.07 -13.03 2.74
N VAL A 154 -2.19 -12.19 2.22
CA VAL A 154 -1.00 -12.59 1.46
C VAL A 154 0.24 -12.21 2.25
N ILE A 155 1.21 -13.11 2.29
CA ILE A 155 2.58 -12.84 2.77
C ILE A 155 3.48 -12.82 1.55
N GLN A 156 4.09 -11.67 1.27
CA GLN A 156 5.07 -11.52 0.20
C GLN A 156 6.46 -11.35 0.80
N ARG A 157 7.43 -12.01 0.22
CA ARG A 157 8.79 -12.08 0.73
C ARG A 157 9.78 -11.54 -0.31
N GLY A 158 9.61 -10.26 -0.68
CA GLY A 158 10.51 -9.60 -1.64
C GLY A 158 10.48 -10.21 -3.04
N VAL A 159 9.31 -10.70 -3.50
CA VAL A 159 9.17 -11.34 -4.82
C VAL A 159 8.49 -10.40 -5.81
N SER A 160 8.78 -10.61 -7.10
CA SER A 160 8.11 -9.91 -8.20
C SER A 160 6.61 -10.20 -8.18
N HIS A 161 5.78 -9.15 -8.22
CA HIS A 161 4.33 -9.29 -8.15
C HIS A 161 3.60 -8.08 -8.74
N ALA A 162 2.32 -8.28 -8.98
CA ALA A 162 1.36 -7.22 -9.31
C ALA A 162 -0.01 -7.52 -8.71
N TRP A 163 -0.86 -6.52 -8.76
CA TRP A 163 -2.24 -6.61 -8.31
C TRP A 163 -3.20 -6.13 -9.39
N THR A 164 -4.35 -6.78 -9.49
CA THR A 164 -5.46 -6.33 -10.35
C THR A 164 -6.77 -6.43 -9.60
N ALA A 165 -7.64 -5.42 -9.75
CA ALA A 165 -8.99 -5.43 -9.18
C ALA A 165 -10.00 -5.98 -10.17
N HIS A 166 -11.13 -6.49 -9.69
CA HIS A 166 -12.20 -7.07 -10.48
C HIS A 166 -13.55 -6.45 -10.15
N GLY A 167 -14.30 -6.05 -11.18
CA GLY A 167 -15.67 -5.55 -11.06
C GLY A 167 -15.84 -4.19 -10.34
N GLY A 168 -14.73 -3.55 -9.97
CA GLY A 168 -14.67 -2.26 -9.29
C GLY A 168 -13.41 -2.12 -8.47
N PRO A 169 -13.21 -0.99 -7.78
CA PRO A 169 -12.00 -0.76 -6.98
C PRO A 169 -11.90 -1.74 -5.79
N ALA A 170 -10.69 -2.10 -5.43
CA ALA A 170 -10.39 -2.92 -4.27
C ALA A 170 -9.53 -2.16 -3.26
N LEU A 171 -9.86 -2.31 -1.97
CA LEU A 171 -9.15 -1.72 -0.85
C LEU A 171 -8.35 -2.80 -0.13
N LEU A 172 -7.05 -2.58 0.00
CA LEU A 172 -6.13 -3.45 0.70
C LEU A 172 -5.41 -2.69 1.83
N LEU A 173 -5.13 -3.40 2.92
CA LEU A 173 -4.21 -2.98 3.96
C LEU A 173 -2.86 -3.65 3.72
N ALA A 174 -1.78 -2.89 3.79
CA ALA A 174 -0.43 -3.42 3.73
C ALA A 174 0.39 -2.99 4.96
N VAL A 175 1.13 -3.94 5.52
CA VAL A 175 2.24 -3.72 6.43
C VAL A 175 3.50 -4.13 5.68
N LEU A 176 4.37 -3.17 5.38
CA LEU A 176 5.63 -3.38 4.66
C LEU A 176 6.78 -3.19 5.63
N ILE A 177 7.62 -4.21 5.74
CA ILE A 177 8.75 -4.24 6.67
C ILE A 177 10.02 -4.32 5.85
N ASP A 178 10.89 -3.30 5.95
CA ASP A 178 12.19 -3.32 5.27
C ASP A 178 13.02 -4.54 5.69
N ARG A 179 13.61 -5.22 4.73
CA ARG A 179 14.46 -6.40 4.92
C ARG A 179 15.62 -6.44 3.94
N ASP A 180 16.77 -6.90 4.42
CA ASP A 180 17.82 -7.32 3.53
C ASP A 180 17.40 -8.60 2.80
N MET A 181 17.65 -8.65 1.51
CA MET A 181 17.40 -9.83 0.68
C MET A 181 18.65 -10.72 0.67
N ALA A 182 18.44 -12.06 0.62
CA ALA A 182 19.52 -13.04 0.58
C ALA A 182 20.15 -13.13 -0.82
#